data_88ecc5f8a39f4080b5d3f5c6bc2578c7
#
_entry.id   88ecc5f8a39f4080b5d3f5c6bc2578c7
#
_cell.length_a   1.000
_cell.length_b   1.000
_cell.length_c   1.000
_cell.angle_alpha   90.00
_cell.angle_beta   90.00
_cell.angle_gamma   90.00
#
_symmetry.space_group_name_H-M   'P 1'
#
loop_
_entity.id
_entity.type
_entity.pdbx_description
1 polymer ?
#
loop_
_entity_poly.entity_id
_entity_poly.type
_entity_poly.pdbx_seq_one_letter_code
_entity_poly.pdbx_strand_id
1 'polypeptide(L)'
;MESVTLAEVVQATQGKEGAGLTVEALIQGVSTDSRTLRAGELFVALKGKNFDGHAYVEDALNIGSPAAVVEKEWKPSAFRYENRLIRVGDTLKALGDMAEAYRLRFKVKVVGVTGTNGKTTTKEMIAAILQARYQVLKSEGNLNNQIGVPLTLFRLASRDEVGVTEFGMSAPGEIARLCAIAHPSVGVITNVGPAHLETMGTVERVADAKAEILKALDENGSGVVNGDEPLILERCRGLRAKVVTFGFGKECDVRPDRVFPLGDGASGFDIGKVTIRLSIPGRQNITNALAALAVGGILDIPGDEAGKALEALASPKMRMEKIMIGESLVLNDSYNANPASMSAAIDTLAEVFASRRIAVLGDMLELGPISRDAHFDVGRKAAARGIDVLIAVGEWAKGIAEAARVSGLPRSQACATTREAALVLKEMMKPGDAILVKGSRAMNMEAIVDALRENGR
;
A
#
# COMPACT_ATOMS: atom_id res chain seq x y z
N MET A 1 -2.42 -20.92 -8.35
CA MET A 1 -3.25 -20.56 -9.51
C MET A 1 -3.90 -21.82 -10.07
N GLU A 2 -5.06 -21.73 -10.72
CA GLU A 2 -5.62 -22.83 -11.50
C GLU A 2 -4.82 -23.01 -12.79
N SER A 3 -4.71 -24.25 -13.25
CA SER A 3 -3.84 -24.57 -14.39
C SER A 3 -4.25 -23.86 -15.67
N VAL A 4 -3.25 -23.44 -16.45
CA VAL A 4 -3.35 -22.76 -17.74
C VAL A 4 -2.40 -23.46 -18.70
N THR A 5 -2.75 -23.57 -19.96
CA THR A 5 -1.86 -24.11 -21.01
C THR A 5 -0.89 -23.05 -21.52
N LEU A 6 0.26 -23.46 -22.05
CA LEU A 6 1.17 -22.52 -22.72
C LEU A 6 0.54 -21.90 -23.98
N ALA A 7 -0.42 -22.61 -24.63
CA ALA A 7 -1.20 -22.03 -25.71
C ALA A 7 -1.99 -20.78 -25.30
N GLU A 8 -2.65 -20.84 -24.13
CA GLU A 8 -3.36 -19.67 -23.54
C GLU A 8 -2.38 -18.52 -23.22
N VAL A 9 -1.17 -18.85 -22.74
CA VAL A 9 -0.11 -17.84 -22.49
C VAL A 9 0.32 -17.16 -23.80
N VAL A 10 0.58 -17.93 -24.84
CA VAL A 10 0.95 -17.40 -26.17
C VAL A 10 -0.15 -16.51 -26.71
N GLN A 11 -1.40 -16.96 -26.62
CA GLN A 11 -2.56 -16.17 -27.07
C GLN A 11 -2.69 -14.86 -26.28
N ALA A 12 -2.62 -14.91 -24.96
CA ALA A 12 -2.77 -13.72 -24.11
C ALA A 12 -1.67 -12.69 -24.36
N THR A 13 -0.43 -13.14 -24.55
CA THR A 13 0.73 -12.26 -24.75
C THR A 13 0.96 -11.84 -26.19
N GLN A 14 0.25 -12.47 -27.15
CA GLN A 14 0.54 -12.38 -28.58
C GLN A 14 2.03 -12.69 -28.88
N GLY A 15 2.58 -13.59 -28.07
CA GLY A 15 3.97 -13.99 -28.14
C GLY A 15 4.25 -14.95 -29.31
N LYS A 16 5.51 -14.98 -29.75
CA LYS A 16 5.97 -15.96 -30.72
C LYS A 16 6.54 -17.19 -30.01
N GLU A 17 6.02 -18.34 -30.35
CA GLU A 17 6.50 -19.62 -29.84
C GLU A 17 7.93 -19.92 -30.30
N GLY A 18 8.76 -20.47 -29.41
CA GLY A 18 10.01 -21.11 -29.77
C GLY A 18 9.78 -22.38 -30.56
N ALA A 19 10.72 -22.73 -31.43
CA ALA A 19 10.58 -23.90 -32.30
C ALA A 19 10.44 -25.20 -31.49
N GLY A 20 9.26 -25.85 -31.58
CA GLY A 20 8.96 -27.10 -30.87
C GLY A 20 8.44 -26.92 -29.44
N LEU A 21 7.92 -25.73 -29.08
CA LEU A 21 7.22 -25.51 -27.81
C LEU A 21 6.00 -26.44 -27.69
N THR A 22 5.90 -27.18 -26.58
CA THR A 22 4.73 -28.00 -26.27
C THR A 22 3.62 -27.11 -25.70
N VAL A 23 2.78 -26.56 -26.58
CA VAL A 23 1.77 -25.57 -26.19
C VAL A 23 0.66 -26.12 -25.29
N GLU A 24 0.45 -27.44 -25.27
CA GLU A 24 -0.49 -28.14 -24.38
C GLU A 24 0.04 -28.28 -22.94
N ALA A 25 1.32 -28.01 -22.69
CA ALA A 25 1.90 -28.10 -21.36
C ALA A 25 1.20 -27.16 -20.39
N LEU A 26 0.89 -27.67 -19.20
CA LEU A 26 0.22 -26.92 -18.15
C LEU A 26 1.23 -26.17 -17.28
N ILE A 27 0.87 -24.96 -16.91
CA ILE A 27 1.53 -24.20 -15.84
C ILE A 27 0.61 -24.10 -14.63
N GLN A 28 1.20 -24.12 -13.43
CA GLN A 28 0.49 -24.06 -12.15
C GLN A 28 0.79 -22.79 -11.37
N GLY A 29 1.58 -21.90 -11.95
CA GLY A 29 1.98 -20.62 -11.37
C GLY A 29 2.78 -19.79 -12.34
N VAL A 30 3.03 -18.54 -11.96
CA VAL A 30 3.88 -17.59 -12.66
C VAL A 30 4.87 -17.00 -11.67
N SER A 31 6.16 -17.02 -12.01
CA SER A 31 7.21 -16.43 -11.18
C SER A 31 8.05 -15.45 -11.99
N THR A 32 8.47 -14.38 -11.34
CA THR A 32 9.41 -13.37 -11.86
C THR A 32 10.75 -13.41 -11.11
N ASP A 33 10.91 -14.35 -10.16
CA ASP A 33 12.09 -14.51 -9.31
C ASP A 33 12.56 -15.98 -9.34
N SER A 34 13.73 -16.23 -9.96
CA SER A 34 14.31 -17.57 -10.07
C SER A 34 14.66 -18.21 -8.72
N ARG A 35 14.88 -17.42 -7.66
CA ARG A 35 15.22 -17.91 -6.32
C ARG A 35 14.05 -18.55 -5.60
N THR A 36 12.82 -18.17 -5.95
CA THR A 36 11.58 -18.67 -5.35
C THR A 36 10.74 -19.50 -6.31
N LEU A 37 11.18 -19.62 -7.57
CA LEU A 37 10.53 -20.39 -8.62
C LEU A 37 10.39 -21.87 -8.22
N ARG A 38 9.23 -22.44 -8.48
CA ARG A 38 8.94 -23.87 -8.28
C ARG A 38 8.79 -24.56 -9.64
N ALA A 39 9.10 -25.85 -9.68
CA ALA A 39 8.84 -26.66 -10.86
C ALA A 39 7.34 -26.58 -11.25
N GLY A 40 7.07 -26.43 -12.55
CA GLY A 40 5.71 -26.25 -13.06
C GLY A 40 5.22 -24.80 -13.12
N GLU A 41 5.97 -23.83 -12.59
CA GLU A 41 5.67 -22.40 -12.75
C GLU A 41 6.32 -21.84 -14.01
N LEU A 42 5.61 -20.97 -14.73
CA LEU A 42 6.14 -20.20 -15.86
C LEU A 42 7.09 -19.11 -15.34
N PHE A 43 8.27 -19.02 -15.91
CA PHE A 43 9.19 -17.93 -15.60
C PHE A 43 8.97 -16.74 -16.55
N VAL A 44 8.91 -15.51 -16.00
CA VAL A 44 8.85 -14.26 -16.80
C VAL A 44 10.10 -13.45 -16.54
N ALA A 45 10.94 -13.28 -17.55
CA ALA A 45 12.20 -12.56 -17.47
C ALA A 45 11.97 -11.05 -17.49
N LEU A 46 11.79 -10.43 -16.33
CA LEU A 46 11.60 -8.98 -16.23
C LEU A 46 12.94 -8.25 -16.24
N LYS A 47 12.97 -7.09 -16.92
CA LYS A 47 14.10 -6.17 -16.91
C LYS A 47 13.80 -4.98 -16.03
N GLY A 48 14.64 -4.75 -15.02
CA GLY A 48 14.56 -3.62 -14.10
C GLY A 48 15.74 -2.65 -14.31
N LYS A 49 15.74 -1.56 -13.55
CA LYS A 49 16.84 -0.56 -13.61
C LYS A 49 18.21 -1.14 -13.22
N ASN A 50 18.24 -2.08 -12.28
CA ASN A 50 19.46 -2.60 -11.67
C ASN A 50 19.68 -4.10 -11.90
N PHE A 51 18.79 -4.79 -12.61
CA PHE A 51 18.90 -6.23 -12.89
C PHE A 51 18.19 -6.57 -14.20
N ASP A 52 18.61 -7.68 -14.81
CA ASP A 52 17.97 -8.26 -15.98
C ASP A 52 17.65 -9.74 -15.70
N GLY A 53 16.34 -10.05 -15.64
CA GLY A 53 15.84 -11.40 -15.39
C GLY A 53 16.22 -12.39 -16.48
N HIS A 54 16.58 -11.92 -17.68
CA HIS A 54 17.03 -12.77 -18.76
C HIS A 54 18.31 -13.55 -18.43
N ALA A 55 19.14 -13.05 -17.53
CA ALA A 55 20.34 -13.77 -17.06
C ALA A 55 20.00 -15.07 -16.31
N TYR A 56 18.75 -15.23 -15.83
CA TYR A 56 18.31 -16.38 -15.01
C TYR A 56 17.33 -17.31 -15.75
N VAL A 57 17.08 -17.09 -17.04
CA VAL A 57 16.15 -17.91 -17.84
C VAL A 57 16.57 -19.36 -17.88
N GLU A 58 17.84 -19.64 -18.16
CA GLU A 58 18.32 -21.00 -18.27
C GLU A 58 18.29 -21.73 -16.93
N ASP A 59 18.59 -21.03 -15.83
CA ASP A 59 18.47 -21.57 -14.47
C ASP A 59 17.01 -21.92 -14.16
N ALA A 60 16.07 -21.02 -14.48
CA ALA A 60 14.64 -21.26 -14.28
C ALA A 60 14.14 -22.47 -15.07
N LEU A 61 14.58 -22.61 -16.32
CA LEU A 61 14.27 -23.78 -17.15
C LEU A 61 14.87 -25.08 -16.59
N ASN A 62 16.08 -25.02 -16.02
CA ASN A 62 16.74 -26.17 -15.39
C ASN A 62 16.09 -26.56 -14.05
N ILE A 63 15.54 -25.62 -13.28
CA ILE A 63 14.76 -25.88 -12.05
C ILE A 63 13.45 -26.61 -12.36
N GLY A 64 12.93 -26.50 -13.60
CA GLY A 64 11.71 -27.19 -14.00
C GLY A 64 10.57 -26.26 -14.41
N SER A 65 10.85 -25.01 -14.74
CA SER A 65 9.87 -24.15 -15.42
C SER A 65 9.52 -24.76 -16.77
N PRO A 66 8.24 -24.97 -17.13
CA PRO A 66 7.85 -25.55 -18.43
C PRO A 66 8.29 -24.68 -19.60
N ALA A 67 8.24 -23.35 -19.44
CA ALA A 67 8.69 -22.36 -20.41
C ALA A 67 9.12 -21.06 -19.73
N ALA A 68 9.75 -20.16 -20.51
CA ALA A 68 10.09 -18.81 -20.10
C ALA A 68 9.57 -17.78 -21.10
N VAL A 69 8.99 -16.69 -20.60
CA VAL A 69 8.64 -15.50 -21.38
C VAL A 69 9.84 -14.56 -21.42
N VAL A 70 10.33 -14.26 -22.61
CA VAL A 70 11.56 -13.47 -22.84
C VAL A 70 11.33 -12.38 -23.91
N GLU A 71 12.16 -11.34 -23.88
CA GLU A 71 12.17 -10.35 -24.98
C GLU A 71 12.64 -10.97 -26.29
N LYS A 72 12.13 -10.46 -27.43
CA LYS A 72 12.41 -10.97 -28.78
C LYS A 72 13.89 -11.14 -29.09
N GLU A 73 14.69 -10.19 -28.65
CA GLU A 73 16.11 -10.08 -29.02
C GLU A 73 17.01 -10.96 -28.14
N TRP A 74 16.48 -11.49 -27.03
CA TRP A 74 17.25 -12.36 -26.16
C TRP A 74 17.51 -13.73 -26.81
N LYS A 75 18.73 -14.24 -26.64
CA LYS A 75 19.15 -15.55 -27.18
C LYS A 75 19.70 -16.43 -26.08
N PRO A 76 19.28 -17.70 -26.01
CA PRO A 76 19.82 -18.65 -25.05
C PRO A 76 21.27 -19.05 -25.43
N SER A 77 22.04 -19.52 -24.45
CA SER A 77 23.40 -20.03 -24.67
C SER A 77 23.44 -21.33 -25.47
N ALA A 78 22.34 -22.10 -25.41
CA ALA A 78 22.20 -23.38 -26.12
C ALA A 78 20.84 -23.54 -26.78
N PHE A 79 20.82 -24.13 -27.98
CA PHE A 79 19.61 -24.38 -28.77
C PHE A 79 18.55 -25.22 -28.03
N ARG A 80 18.96 -26.10 -27.10
CA ARG A 80 18.06 -26.93 -26.28
C ARG A 80 17.02 -26.15 -25.47
N TYR A 81 17.24 -24.85 -25.23
CA TYR A 81 16.28 -24.01 -24.52
C TYR A 81 15.28 -23.34 -25.44
N GLU A 82 15.54 -23.26 -26.76
CA GLU A 82 14.71 -22.54 -27.73
C GLU A 82 13.26 -23.08 -27.74
N ASN A 83 13.08 -24.38 -27.61
CA ASN A 83 11.76 -25.03 -27.60
C ASN A 83 10.95 -24.81 -26.31
N ARG A 84 11.45 -23.99 -25.39
CA ARG A 84 10.79 -23.63 -24.13
C ARG A 84 10.66 -22.13 -23.94
N LEU A 85 10.77 -21.35 -25.03
CA LEU A 85 10.68 -19.90 -24.98
C LEU A 85 9.40 -19.39 -25.61
N ILE A 86 8.83 -18.34 -25.00
CA ILE A 86 7.76 -17.50 -25.54
C ILE A 86 8.33 -16.10 -25.68
N ARG A 87 8.46 -15.63 -26.93
CA ARG A 87 9.12 -14.38 -27.25
C ARG A 87 8.11 -13.25 -27.39
N VAL A 88 8.28 -12.17 -26.62
CA VAL A 88 7.39 -11.01 -26.59
C VAL A 88 8.15 -9.72 -26.85
N GLY A 89 7.43 -8.65 -27.17
CA GLY A 89 8.04 -7.33 -27.34
C GLY A 89 8.45 -6.67 -26.02
N ASP A 90 7.71 -6.95 -24.94
CA ASP A 90 7.89 -6.39 -23.60
C ASP A 90 7.37 -7.42 -22.59
N THR A 91 8.24 -7.90 -21.71
CA THR A 91 7.91 -8.95 -20.72
C THR A 91 7.05 -8.43 -19.58
N LEU A 92 7.15 -7.14 -19.23
CA LEU A 92 6.29 -6.52 -18.22
C LEU A 92 4.86 -6.38 -18.73
N LYS A 93 4.71 -5.93 -19.99
CA LYS A 93 3.39 -5.88 -20.65
C LYS A 93 2.79 -7.28 -20.75
N ALA A 94 3.56 -8.28 -21.16
CA ALA A 94 3.13 -9.68 -21.29
C ALA A 94 2.65 -10.26 -19.93
N LEU A 95 3.34 -9.95 -18.83
CA LEU A 95 2.91 -10.35 -17.48
C LEU A 95 1.51 -9.80 -17.15
N GLY A 96 1.25 -8.53 -17.47
CA GLY A 96 -0.05 -7.91 -17.31
C GLY A 96 -1.14 -8.52 -18.20
N ASP A 97 -0.84 -8.75 -19.48
CA ASP A 97 -1.78 -9.34 -20.43
C ASP A 97 -2.17 -10.78 -20.05
N MET A 98 -1.22 -11.57 -19.57
CA MET A 98 -1.50 -12.91 -19.03
C MET A 98 -2.40 -12.83 -17.78
N ALA A 99 -2.14 -11.88 -16.89
CA ALA A 99 -2.93 -11.71 -15.67
C ALA A 99 -4.35 -11.24 -15.98
N GLU A 100 -4.53 -10.37 -16.96
CA GLU A 100 -5.84 -9.94 -17.46
C GLU A 100 -6.62 -11.14 -18.02
N ALA A 101 -6.01 -11.91 -18.93
CA ALA A 101 -6.64 -13.10 -19.52
C ALA A 101 -7.02 -14.12 -18.44
N TYR A 102 -6.14 -14.35 -17.46
CA TYR A 102 -6.42 -15.24 -16.34
C TYR A 102 -7.55 -14.74 -15.45
N ARG A 103 -7.54 -13.42 -15.10
CA ARG A 103 -8.58 -12.79 -14.27
C ARG A 103 -9.97 -12.89 -14.92
N LEU A 104 -10.07 -12.74 -16.23
CA LEU A 104 -11.35 -12.79 -16.96
C LEU A 104 -11.99 -14.19 -16.98
N ARG A 105 -11.28 -15.24 -16.57
CA ARG A 105 -11.85 -16.60 -16.38
C ARG A 105 -12.82 -16.67 -15.19
N PHE A 106 -12.77 -15.70 -14.28
CA PHE A 106 -13.51 -15.71 -13.01
C PHE A 106 -14.54 -14.60 -12.95
N LYS A 107 -15.74 -14.94 -12.46
CA LYS A 107 -16.81 -13.95 -12.20
C LYS A 107 -16.63 -13.26 -10.84
N VAL A 108 -15.42 -12.74 -10.59
CA VAL A 108 -15.04 -12.10 -9.33
C VAL A 108 -15.28 -10.60 -9.42
N LYS A 109 -15.90 -9.99 -8.40
CA LYS A 109 -15.93 -8.53 -8.26
C LYS A 109 -14.57 -8.04 -7.77
N VAL A 110 -13.97 -7.05 -8.43
CA VAL A 110 -12.68 -6.50 -8.01
C VAL A 110 -12.86 -5.11 -7.44
N VAL A 111 -12.33 -4.90 -6.23
CA VAL A 111 -12.22 -3.59 -5.58
C VAL A 111 -10.77 -3.12 -5.73
N GLY A 112 -10.55 -2.05 -6.47
CA GLY A 112 -9.25 -1.39 -6.60
C GLY A 112 -9.13 -0.24 -5.59
N VAL A 113 -8.02 -0.15 -4.86
CA VAL A 113 -7.79 0.89 -3.86
C VAL A 113 -6.55 1.69 -4.19
N THR A 114 -6.69 2.98 -4.42
CA THR A 114 -5.57 3.92 -4.59
C THR A 114 -5.67 5.11 -3.63
N GLY A 115 -4.66 5.96 -3.65
CA GLY A 115 -4.56 7.15 -2.82
C GLY A 115 -3.11 7.51 -2.50
N THR A 116 -2.86 8.67 -1.95
CA THR A 116 -1.53 9.04 -1.46
C THR A 116 -1.21 8.24 -0.20
N ASN A 117 -2.07 8.31 0.80
CA ASN A 117 -1.96 7.62 2.09
C ASN A 117 -3.15 6.68 2.33
N GLY A 118 -3.01 5.73 3.26
CA GLY A 118 -4.10 4.89 3.72
C GLY A 118 -4.47 3.71 2.82
N LYS A 119 -3.91 3.56 1.63
CA LYS A 119 -4.22 2.48 0.67
C LYS A 119 -4.27 1.09 1.31
N THR A 120 -3.16 0.68 1.92
CA THR A 120 -3.03 -0.66 2.52
C THR A 120 -4.00 -0.84 3.69
N THR A 121 -4.11 0.15 4.57
CA THR A 121 -5.03 0.09 5.71
C THR A 121 -6.48 -0.01 5.23
N THR A 122 -6.88 0.81 4.24
CA THR A 122 -8.21 0.76 3.64
C THR A 122 -8.46 -0.58 2.95
N LYS A 123 -7.49 -1.12 2.20
CA LYS A 123 -7.57 -2.44 1.59
C LYS A 123 -7.79 -3.55 2.65
N GLU A 124 -7.05 -3.51 3.76
CA GLU A 124 -7.23 -4.48 4.85
C GLU A 124 -8.60 -4.34 5.52
N MET A 125 -9.08 -3.11 5.76
CA MET A 125 -10.40 -2.84 6.30
C MET A 125 -11.52 -3.32 5.37
N ILE A 126 -11.42 -3.05 4.07
CA ILE A 126 -12.36 -3.54 3.06
C ILE A 126 -12.38 -5.07 3.06
N ALA A 127 -11.20 -5.69 3.00
CA ALA A 127 -11.11 -7.15 3.00
C ALA A 127 -11.73 -7.77 4.27
N ALA A 128 -11.48 -7.19 5.45
CA ALA A 128 -12.06 -7.66 6.70
C ALA A 128 -13.59 -7.57 6.70
N ILE A 129 -14.15 -6.45 6.24
CA ILE A 129 -15.61 -6.27 6.11
C ILE A 129 -16.21 -7.30 5.14
N LEU A 130 -15.59 -7.48 3.97
CA LEU A 130 -16.14 -8.37 2.94
C LEU A 130 -16.00 -9.84 3.32
N GLN A 131 -14.98 -10.23 4.10
CA GLN A 131 -14.81 -11.59 4.62
C GLN A 131 -15.94 -12.04 5.55
N ALA A 132 -16.80 -11.13 6.04
CA ALA A 132 -17.99 -11.50 6.79
C ALA A 132 -18.97 -12.35 5.94
N ARG A 133 -18.98 -12.18 4.60
CA ARG A 133 -19.95 -12.84 3.71
C ARG A 133 -19.35 -13.43 2.43
N TYR A 134 -18.13 -13.10 2.06
CA TYR A 134 -17.50 -13.48 0.79
C TYR A 134 -16.17 -14.21 1.00
N GLN A 135 -15.82 -15.06 0.06
CA GLN A 135 -14.46 -15.55 -0.09
C GLN A 135 -13.63 -14.45 -0.78
N VAL A 136 -12.66 -13.89 -0.05
CA VAL A 136 -11.93 -12.69 -0.47
C VAL A 136 -10.47 -13.01 -0.77
N LEU A 137 -10.04 -12.80 -2.02
CA LEU A 137 -8.64 -12.66 -2.35
C LEU A 137 -8.21 -11.21 -2.10
N LYS A 138 -7.08 -10.98 -1.43
CA LYS A 138 -6.49 -9.65 -1.29
C LYS A 138 -5.01 -9.62 -1.68
N SER A 139 -4.53 -8.46 -2.15
CA SER A 139 -3.10 -8.26 -2.38
C SER A 139 -2.33 -8.29 -1.06
N GLU A 140 -1.20 -9.00 -1.04
CA GLU A 140 -0.30 -9.11 0.10
C GLU A 140 0.78 -8.04 0.06
N GLY A 141 1.20 -7.59 1.23
CA GLY A 141 2.29 -6.62 1.38
C GLY A 141 2.08 -5.38 0.50
N ASN A 142 3.08 -5.10 -0.33
CA ASN A 142 3.12 -3.98 -1.29
C ASN A 142 2.99 -4.42 -2.76
N LEU A 143 2.33 -5.54 -3.03
CA LEU A 143 2.06 -6.02 -4.39
C LEU A 143 0.99 -5.14 -5.07
N ASN A 144 1.36 -3.90 -5.39
CA ASN A 144 0.45 -2.84 -5.83
C ASN A 144 0.84 -2.17 -7.16
N ASN A 145 1.89 -2.66 -7.82
CA ASN A 145 2.39 -2.13 -9.09
C ASN A 145 2.12 -3.11 -10.26
N GLN A 146 2.65 -2.79 -11.45
CA GLN A 146 2.49 -3.59 -12.68
C GLN A 146 3.11 -5.01 -12.62
N ILE A 147 3.82 -5.36 -11.54
CA ILE A 147 4.29 -6.73 -11.24
C ILE A 147 3.41 -7.35 -10.16
N GLY A 148 3.17 -6.61 -9.08
CA GLY A 148 2.48 -7.14 -7.89
C GLY A 148 0.99 -7.40 -8.10
N VAL A 149 0.28 -6.55 -8.87
CA VAL A 149 -1.14 -6.78 -9.17
C VAL A 149 -1.33 -8.02 -10.04
N PRO A 150 -0.58 -8.24 -11.14
CA PRO A 150 -0.58 -9.50 -11.87
C PRO A 150 -0.34 -10.73 -10.98
N LEU A 151 0.72 -10.71 -10.15
CA LEU A 151 1.03 -11.82 -9.25
C LEU A 151 -0.08 -12.09 -8.22
N THR A 152 -0.79 -11.06 -7.78
CA THR A 152 -1.97 -11.21 -6.93
C THR A 152 -3.11 -11.88 -7.69
N LEU A 153 -3.40 -11.43 -8.92
CA LEU A 153 -4.51 -11.96 -9.73
C LEU A 153 -4.29 -13.43 -10.14
N PHE A 154 -3.05 -13.86 -10.38
CA PHE A 154 -2.76 -15.28 -10.62
C PHE A 154 -3.11 -16.18 -9.44
N ARG A 155 -3.36 -15.65 -8.26
CA ARG A 155 -3.81 -16.41 -7.08
C ARG A 155 -5.33 -16.61 -7.03
N LEU A 156 -6.10 -15.98 -7.93
CA LEU A 156 -7.54 -16.21 -8.05
C LEU A 156 -7.84 -17.70 -8.27
N ALA A 157 -8.87 -18.14 -7.61
CA ALA A 157 -9.41 -19.48 -7.73
C ALA A 157 -10.95 -19.41 -7.86
N SER A 158 -11.57 -20.47 -8.34
CA SER A 158 -13.03 -20.56 -8.56
C SER A 158 -13.86 -20.34 -7.31
N ARG A 159 -13.28 -20.49 -6.11
CA ARG A 159 -13.91 -20.20 -4.82
C ARG A 159 -13.98 -18.71 -4.48
N ASP A 160 -13.12 -17.88 -5.08
CA ASP A 160 -13.04 -16.47 -4.73
C ASP A 160 -14.21 -15.71 -5.35
N GLU A 161 -14.88 -14.87 -4.56
CA GLU A 161 -16.04 -14.09 -4.96
C GLU A 161 -15.70 -12.60 -5.12
N VAL A 162 -14.75 -12.12 -4.32
CA VAL A 162 -14.28 -10.73 -4.35
C VAL A 162 -12.75 -10.68 -4.30
N GLY A 163 -12.16 -9.86 -5.16
CA GLY A 163 -10.75 -9.49 -5.10
C GLY A 163 -10.57 -8.07 -4.56
N VAL A 164 -9.69 -7.84 -3.59
CA VAL A 164 -9.36 -6.49 -3.08
C VAL A 164 -7.89 -6.22 -3.37
N THR A 165 -7.63 -5.29 -4.29
CA THR A 165 -6.28 -5.00 -4.77
C THR A 165 -5.89 -3.56 -4.52
N GLU A 166 -4.64 -3.34 -4.10
CA GLU A 166 -4.06 -2.02 -3.97
C GLU A 166 -3.43 -1.58 -5.30
N PHE A 167 -3.70 -0.34 -5.75
CA PHE A 167 -3.11 0.25 -6.95
C PHE A 167 -2.18 1.39 -6.56
N GLY A 168 -0.88 1.13 -6.68
CA GLY A 168 0.19 2.12 -6.54
C GLY A 168 0.53 2.74 -7.88
N MET A 169 1.13 3.92 -7.84
CA MET A 169 1.65 4.60 -9.03
C MET A 169 2.86 5.46 -8.70
N SER A 170 3.73 5.64 -9.68
CA SER A 170 4.85 6.59 -9.70
C SER A 170 4.77 7.52 -10.92
N ALA A 171 3.99 7.16 -11.94
CA ALA A 171 3.83 7.91 -13.18
C ALA A 171 2.36 7.88 -13.66
N PRO A 172 1.95 8.84 -14.51
CA PRO A 172 0.64 8.83 -15.19
C PRO A 172 0.46 7.58 -16.05
N GLY A 173 -0.78 7.06 -16.15
CA GLY A 173 -1.12 5.89 -16.95
C GLY A 173 -0.92 4.55 -16.24
N GLU A 174 -0.19 4.52 -15.11
CA GLU A 174 0.04 3.26 -14.40
C GLU A 174 -1.25 2.71 -13.76
N ILE A 175 -2.08 3.57 -13.15
CA ILE A 175 -3.37 3.14 -12.60
C ILE A 175 -4.32 2.69 -13.72
N ALA A 176 -4.35 3.39 -14.86
CA ALA A 176 -5.15 2.96 -16.01
C ALA A 176 -4.72 1.56 -16.49
N ARG A 177 -3.41 1.28 -16.52
CA ARG A 177 -2.90 -0.06 -16.87
C ARG A 177 -3.32 -1.12 -15.83
N LEU A 178 -3.23 -0.81 -14.53
CA LEU A 178 -3.69 -1.71 -13.46
C LEU A 178 -5.19 -1.98 -13.55
N CYS A 179 -5.98 -0.96 -13.91
CA CYS A 179 -7.42 -1.13 -14.14
C CYS A 179 -7.71 -2.02 -15.35
N ALA A 180 -6.96 -1.85 -16.45
CA ALA A 180 -7.09 -2.71 -17.64
C ALA A 180 -6.77 -4.19 -17.30
N ILE A 181 -5.81 -4.43 -16.41
CA ILE A 181 -5.45 -5.79 -15.97
C ILE A 181 -6.50 -6.37 -15.01
N ALA A 182 -6.96 -5.59 -14.03
CA ALA A 182 -7.78 -6.09 -12.93
C ALA A 182 -9.28 -6.00 -13.18
N HIS A 183 -9.74 -5.14 -14.10
CA HIS A 183 -11.15 -4.84 -14.37
C HIS A 183 -11.95 -4.57 -13.08
N PRO A 184 -11.65 -3.49 -12.32
CA PRO A 184 -12.33 -3.20 -11.08
C PRO A 184 -13.80 -2.83 -11.32
N SER A 185 -14.70 -3.36 -10.49
CA SER A 185 -16.10 -2.92 -10.42
C SER A 185 -16.32 -1.84 -9.36
N VAL A 186 -15.39 -1.73 -8.40
CA VAL A 186 -15.36 -0.65 -7.41
C VAL A 186 -13.98 -0.03 -7.39
N GLY A 187 -13.90 1.29 -7.54
CA GLY A 187 -12.66 2.06 -7.47
C GLY A 187 -12.66 2.98 -6.25
N VAL A 188 -11.67 2.85 -5.37
CA VAL A 188 -11.56 3.63 -4.13
C VAL A 188 -10.38 4.59 -4.22
N ILE A 189 -10.60 5.89 -3.94
CA ILE A 189 -9.55 6.89 -3.76
C ILE A 189 -9.58 7.40 -2.33
N THR A 190 -8.57 7.04 -1.52
CA THR A 190 -8.54 7.39 -0.09
C THR A 190 -8.29 8.88 0.14
N ASN A 191 -7.31 9.45 -0.53
CA ASN A 191 -6.95 10.87 -0.48
C ASN A 191 -5.94 11.23 -1.58
N VAL A 192 -5.71 12.53 -1.75
CA VAL A 192 -4.67 13.11 -2.61
C VAL A 192 -3.79 14.03 -1.78
N GLY A 193 -2.49 13.98 -2.04
CA GLY A 193 -1.53 14.87 -1.40
C GLY A 193 -0.17 14.80 -2.11
N PRO A 194 0.80 15.62 -1.67
CA PRO A 194 2.13 15.65 -2.26
C PRO A 194 2.84 14.31 -2.05
N ALA A 195 2.99 13.59 -3.15
CA ALA A 195 3.74 12.33 -3.25
C ALA A 195 4.26 12.18 -4.68
N HIS A 196 5.45 11.60 -4.84
CA HIS A 196 6.09 11.40 -6.15
C HIS A 196 6.22 12.69 -6.97
N LEU A 197 6.42 13.84 -6.29
CA LEU A 197 6.46 15.14 -6.96
C LEU A 197 7.64 15.29 -7.92
N GLU A 198 8.72 14.53 -7.74
CA GLU A 198 9.84 14.49 -8.68
C GLU A 198 9.40 14.01 -10.07
N THR A 199 8.45 13.09 -10.16
CA THR A 199 7.94 12.54 -11.42
C THR A 199 6.62 13.17 -11.85
N MET A 200 5.75 13.48 -10.91
CA MET A 200 4.42 14.01 -11.15
C MET A 200 4.40 15.53 -11.32
N GLY A 201 5.32 16.25 -10.68
CA GLY A 201 5.46 17.72 -10.71
C GLY A 201 4.48 18.43 -9.80
N THR A 202 3.16 18.17 -9.87
CA THR A 202 2.13 18.86 -9.08
C THR A 202 1.12 17.92 -8.43
N VAL A 203 0.41 18.39 -7.40
CA VAL A 203 -0.63 17.62 -6.70
C VAL A 203 -1.84 17.38 -7.61
N GLU A 204 -2.16 18.33 -8.51
CA GLU A 204 -3.22 18.20 -9.52
C GLU A 204 -2.94 16.99 -10.44
N ARG A 205 -1.69 16.82 -10.90
CA ARG A 205 -1.29 15.66 -11.70
C ARG A 205 -1.36 14.36 -10.92
N VAL A 206 -1.05 14.40 -9.61
CA VAL A 206 -1.26 13.24 -8.72
C VAL A 206 -2.76 12.91 -8.65
N ALA A 207 -3.64 13.91 -8.54
CA ALA A 207 -5.08 13.72 -8.55
C ALA A 207 -5.57 13.15 -9.89
N ASP A 208 -5.07 13.66 -11.02
CA ASP A 208 -5.43 13.18 -12.38
C ASP A 208 -5.07 11.70 -12.56
N ALA A 209 -3.87 11.31 -12.14
CA ALA A 209 -3.42 9.92 -12.23
C ALA A 209 -4.23 8.98 -11.31
N LYS A 210 -4.58 9.42 -10.09
CA LYS A 210 -5.45 8.62 -9.21
C LYS A 210 -6.87 8.50 -9.76
N ALA A 211 -7.40 9.54 -10.39
CA ALA A 211 -8.70 9.54 -11.01
C ALA A 211 -8.81 8.60 -12.23
N GLU A 212 -7.71 8.07 -12.74
CA GLU A 212 -7.72 7.03 -13.78
C GLU A 212 -8.54 5.81 -13.36
N ILE A 213 -8.54 5.47 -12.05
CA ILE A 213 -9.36 4.36 -11.54
C ILE A 213 -10.86 4.63 -11.72
N LEU A 214 -11.31 5.87 -11.52
CA LEU A 214 -12.72 6.24 -11.69
C LEU A 214 -13.13 6.25 -13.16
N LYS A 215 -12.23 6.70 -14.04
CA LYS A 215 -12.45 6.73 -15.50
C LYS A 215 -12.51 5.34 -16.10
N ALA A 216 -11.89 4.35 -15.47
CA ALA A 216 -11.90 2.96 -15.89
C ALA A 216 -13.19 2.20 -15.52
N LEU A 217 -14.02 2.77 -14.65
CA LEU A 217 -15.29 2.17 -14.26
C LEU A 217 -16.36 2.38 -15.35
N ASP A 218 -17.15 1.35 -15.59
CA ASP A 218 -18.33 1.44 -16.46
C ASP A 218 -19.55 2.02 -15.69
N GLU A 219 -20.70 2.05 -16.34
CA GLU A 219 -21.96 2.55 -15.77
C GLU A 219 -22.50 1.71 -14.61
N ASN A 220 -22.08 0.46 -14.50
CA ASN A 220 -22.44 -0.46 -13.41
C ASN A 220 -21.42 -0.41 -12.27
N GLY A 221 -20.29 0.24 -12.48
CA GLY A 221 -19.24 0.42 -11.50
C GLY A 221 -19.57 1.47 -10.45
N SER A 222 -18.80 1.46 -9.35
CA SER A 222 -18.95 2.43 -8.26
C SER A 222 -17.60 3.03 -7.89
N GLY A 223 -17.52 4.38 -7.89
CA GLY A 223 -16.41 5.14 -7.35
C GLY A 223 -16.65 5.47 -5.88
N VAL A 224 -15.69 5.17 -5.00
CA VAL A 224 -15.73 5.54 -3.58
C VAL A 224 -14.62 6.56 -3.34
N VAL A 225 -14.99 7.79 -3.02
CA VAL A 225 -14.07 8.92 -2.97
C VAL A 225 -14.18 9.72 -1.68
N ASN A 226 -13.05 10.28 -1.24
CA ASN A 226 -13.05 11.18 -0.09
C ASN A 226 -13.72 12.51 -0.47
N GLY A 227 -14.88 12.80 0.13
CA GLY A 227 -15.65 14.01 -0.08
C GLY A 227 -15.02 15.27 0.56
N ASP A 228 -14.02 15.10 1.42
CA ASP A 228 -13.24 16.21 1.98
C ASP A 228 -12.09 16.66 1.06
N GLU A 229 -11.93 16.04 -0.12
CA GLU A 229 -10.85 16.27 -1.10
C GLU A 229 -11.38 16.96 -2.38
N PRO A 230 -11.40 18.31 -2.45
CA PRO A 230 -11.96 19.03 -3.59
C PRO A 230 -11.36 18.62 -4.94
N LEU A 231 -10.05 18.34 -4.98
CA LEU A 231 -9.37 17.92 -6.21
C LEU A 231 -9.94 16.62 -6.78
N ILE A 232 -10.42 15.71 -5.94
CA ILE A 232 -11.02 14.46 -6.39
C ILE A 232 -12.47 14.66 -6.80
N LEU A 233 -13.23 15.47 -6.04
CA LEU A 233 -14.63 15.78 -6.39
C LEU A 233 -14.75 16.44 -7.77
N GLU A 234 -13.82 17.30 -8.14
CA GLU A 234 -13.76 17.90 -9.49
C GLU A 234 -13.64 16.83 -10.59
N ARG A 235 -12.88 15.78 -10.33
CA ARG A 235 -12.61 14.67 -11.27
C ARG A 235 -13.73 13.63 -11.30
N CYS A 236 -14.70 13.75 -10.42
CA CYS A 236 -15.93 12.92 -10.47
C CYS A 236 -16.97 13.45 -11.44
N ARG A 237 -16.82 14.69 -11.94
CA ARG A 237 -17.79 15.28 -12.86
C ARG A 237 -17.81 14.54 -14.20
N GLY A 238 -19.03 14.19 -14.62
CA GLY A 238 -19.24 13.51 -15.92
C GLY A 238 -18.85 12.03 -15.96
N LEU A 239 -18.54 11.40 -14.82
CA LEU A 239 -18.38 9.95 -14.74
C LEU A 239 -19.70 9.24 -15.01
N ARG A 240 -19.64 8.08 -15.67
CA ARG A 240 -20.80 7.20 -15.87
C ARG A 240 -21.09 6.33 -14.65
N ALA A 241 -20.06 5.97 -13.91
CA ALA A 241 -20.12 5.18 -12.68
C ALA A 241 -20.82 5.96 -11.55
N LYS A 242 -21.51 5.24 -10.66
CA LYS A 242 -22.05 5.83 -9.43
C LYS A 242 -20.89 6.27 -8.52
N VAL A 243 -21.00 7.48 -7.96
CA VAL A 243 -20.04 7.98 -6.97
C VAL A 243 -20.66 7.95 -5.58
N VAL A 244 -19.94 7.40 -4.62
CA VAL A 244 -20.26 7.39 -3.18
C VAL A 244 -19.16 8.13 -2.46
N THR A 245 -19.52 9.16 -1.71
CA THR A 245 -18.56 10.01 -0.97
C THR A 245 -18.46 9.56 0.49
N PHE A 246 -17.23 9.60 1.03
CA PHE A 246 -16.97 9.38 2.46
C PHE A 246 -16.13 10.51 3.02
N GLY A 247 -16.22 10.78 4.32
CA GLY A 247 -15.45 11.83 4.96
C GLY A 247 -16.12 12.40 6.20
N PHE A 248 -15.64 13.54 6.67
CA PHE A 248 -16.22 14.28 7.80
C PHE A 248 -17.17 15.40 7.34
N GLY A 249 -17.12 15.79 6.08
CA GLY A 249 -17.99 16.81 5.49
C GLY A 249 -19.47 16.44 5.58
N LYS A 250 -20.32 17.44 5.81
CA LYS A 250 -21.77 17.26 5.96
C LYS A 250 -22.44 16.67 4.71
N GLU A 251 -21.83 16.91 3.56
CA GLU A 251 -22.33 16.47 2.24
C GLU A 251 -21.84 15.06 1.86
N CYS A 252 -21.02 14.41 2.73
CA CYS A 252 -20.58 13.04 2.46
C CYS A 252 -21.69 12.04 2.73
N ASP A 253 -21.84 11.05 1.82
CA ASP A 253 -22.84 9.97 1.95
C ASP A 253 -22.53 9.06 3.15
N VAL A 254 -21.25 8.79 3.40
CA VAL A 254 -20.78 7.97 4.53
C VAL A 254 -19.91 8.83 5.44
N ARG A 255 -20.46 9.24 6.57
CA ARG A 255 -19.80 10.12 7.54
C ARG A 255 -20.12 9.71 8.97
N PRO A 256 -19.23 10.00 9.95
CA PRO A 256 -19.54 9.71 11.34
C PRO A 256 -20.50 10.75 11.91
N ASP A 257 -21.40 10.31 12.77
CA ASP A 257 -22.26 11.20 13.55
C ASP A 257 -21.51 11.81 14.74
N ARG A 258 -20.62 11.03 15.36
CA ARG A 258 -19.75 11.43 16.47
C ARG A 258 -18.43 10.69 16.43
N VAL A 259 -17.37 11.35 16.84
CA VAL A 259 -16.01 10.77 17.03
C VAL A 259 -15.58 10.97 18.46
N PHE A 260 -14.93 9.97 19.06
CA PHE A 260 -14.43 10.03 20.42
C PHE A 260 -13.08 9.28 20.57
N PRO A 261 -12.17 9.77 21.44
CA PRO A 261 -10.89 9.12 21.69
C PRO A 261 -11.03 7.88 22.57
N LEU A 262 -10.11 6.93 22.44
CA LEU A 262 -10.03 5.71 23.28
C LEU A 262 -8.81 5.72 24.22
N GLY A 263 -7.97 6.78 24.20
CA GLY A 263 -6.90 7.01 25.16
C GLY A 263 -5.53 6.45 24.76
N ASP A 264 -5.47 5.45 23.89
CA ASP A 264 -4.24 4.82 23.39
C ASP A 264 -3.86 5.29 21.98
N GLY A 265 -4.32 6.48 21.61
CA GLY A 265 -4.20 7.04 20.25
C GLY A 265 -5.21 6.48 19.26
N ALA A 266 -5.99 5.48 19.65
CA ALA A 266 -7.10 4.95 18.87
C ALA A 266 -8.36 5.80 19.05
N SER A 267 -9.32 5.65 18.13
CA SER A 267 -10.56 6.42 18.12
C SER A 267 -11.75 5.54 17.83
N GLY A 268 -12.88 5.87 18.47
CA GLY A 268 -14.19 5.33 18.12
C GLY A 268 -15.05 6.36 17.41
N PHE A 269 -16.09 5.88 16.72
CA PHE A 269 -17.08 6.73 16.08
C PHE A 269 -18.42 6.05 16.03
N ASP A 270 -19.49 6.87 15.98
CA ASP A 270 -20.85 6.42 15.75
C ASP A 270 -21.22 6.71 14.28
N ILE A 271 -21.91 5.78 13.65
CA ILE A 271 -22.52 5.95 12.34
C ILE A 271 -23.90 5.29 12.32
N GLY A 272 -24.96 6.09 12.16
CA GLY A 272 -26.34 5.63 12.35
C GLY A 272 -26.54 5.01 13.74
N LYS A 273 -26.90 3.72 13.79
CA LYS A 273 -27.11 2.99 15.05
C LYS A 273 -25.89 2.17 15.49
N VAL A 274 -24.76 2.24 14.78
CA VAL A 274 -23.59 1.42 15.04
C VAL A 274 -22.49 2.27 15.67
N THR A 275 -21.97 1.80 16.80
CA THR A 275 -20.75 2.35 17.41
C THR A 275 -19.58 1.45 17.04
N ILE A 276 -18.50 2.02 16.53
CA ILE A 276 -17.29 1.30 16.09
C ILE A 276 -16.07 1.82 16.87
N ARG A 277 -15.32 0.92 17.48
CA ARG A 277 -14.08 1.21 18.20
C ARG A 277 -12.91 0.64 17.41
N LEU A 278 -12.18 1.50 16.71
CA LEU A 278 -11.01 1.05 15.94
C LEU A 278 -9.86 0.73 16.87
N SER A 279 -9.23 -0.41 16.68
CA SER A 279 -7.98 -0.76 17.39
C SER A 279 -6.76 -0.05 16.81
N ILE A 280 -6.86 0.47 15.58
CA ILE A 280 -5.78 1.13 14.83
C ILE A 280 -5.71 2.61 15.23
N PRO A 281 -4.57 3.11 15.79
CA PRO A 281 -4.44 4.50 16.21
C PRO A 281 -4.55 5.50 15.07
N GLY A 282 -5.06 6.69 15.39
CA GLY A 282 -5.09 7.85 14.53
C GLY A 282 -6.41 8.13 13.84
N ARG A 283 -6.81 9.40 13.88
CA ARG A 283 -8.06 9.89 13.27
C ARG A 283 -8.16 9.61 11.77
N GLN A 284 -7.03 9.58 11.05
CA GLN A 284 -6.95 9.20 9.63
C GLN A 284 -7.48 7.79 9.39
N ASN A 285 -7.47 6.90 10.39
CA ASN A 285 -8.00 5.56 10.26
C ASN A 285 -9.53 5.51 10.36
N ILE A 286 -10.18 6.54 10.92
CA ILE A 286 -11.62 6.72 10.78
C ILE A 286 -11.95 6.97 9.31
N THR A 287 -11.24 7.87 8.62
CA THR A 287 -11.44 8.13 7.19
C THR A 287 -11.26 6.85 6.36
N ASN A 288 -10.22 6.03 6.66
CA ASN A 288 -10.01 4.75 6.00
C ASN A 288 -11.18 3.77 6.28
N ALA A 289 -11.71 3.75 7.50
CA ALA A 289 -12.84 2.92 7.88
C ALA A 289 -14.14 3.37 7.18
N LEU A 290 -14.37 4.68 7.03
CA LEU A 290 -15.54 5.21 6.29
C LEU A 290 -15.48 4.79 4.82
N ALA A 291 -14.30 4.84 4.18
CA ALA A 291 -14.12 4.29 2.83
C ALA A 291 -14.46 2.79 2.76
N ALA A 292 -14.02 2.02 3.75
CA ALA A 292 -14.31 0.59 3.81
C ALA A 292 -15.80 0.30 4.05
N LEU A 293 -16.47 1.08 4.90
CA LEU A 293 -17.91 0.99 5.12
C LEU A 293 -18.71 1.35 3.85
N ALA A 294 -18.27 2.35 3.07
CA ALA A 294 -18.85 2.68 1.78
C ALA A 294 -18.81 1.49 0.81
N VAL A 295 -17.65 0.81 0.71
CA VAL A 295 -17.52 -0.40 -0.10
C VAL A 295 -18.40 -1.54 0.45
N GLY A 296 -18.42 -1.72 1.78
CA GLY A 296 -19.30 -2.69 2.44
C GLY A 296 -20.77 -2.48 2.07
N GLY A 297 -21.24 -1.24 2.10
CA GLY A 297 -22.61 -0.88 1.70
C GLY A 297 -22.91 -1.15 0.23
N ILE A 298 -21.94 -0.90 -0.69
CA ILE A 298 -22.08 -1.23 -2.12
C ILE A 298 -22.19 -2.75 -2.36
N LEU A 299 -21.57 -3.55 -1.50
CA LEU A 299 -21.57 -5.02 -1.58
C LEU A 299 -22.52 -5.68 -0.56
N ASP A 300 -23.50 -4.94 -0.07
CA ASP A 300 -24.62 -5.41 0.78
C ASP A 300 -24.17 -6.06 2.11
N ILE A 301 -23.07 -5.58 2.70
CA ILE A 301 -22.67 -5.98 4.06
C ILE A 301 -23.45 -5.12 5.09
N PRO A 302 -24.18 -5.72 6.04
CA PRO A 302 -24.86 -4.99 7.11
C PRO A 302 -23.87 -4.18 7.97
N GLY A 303 -24.29 -2.98 8.38
CA GLY A 303 -23.42 -2.07 9.12
C GLY A 303 -22.91 -2.61 10.45
N ASP A 304 -23.68 -3.45 11.15
CA ASP A 304 -23.27 -4.09 12.40
C ASP A 304 -22.21 -5.20 12.18
N GLU A 305 -22.31 -5.97 11.07
CA GLU A 305 -21.30 -6.94 10.68
C GLU A 305 -20.00 -6.23 10.25
N ALA A 306 -20.13 -5.16 9.44
CA ALA A 306 -19.01 -4.34 9.02
C ALA A 306 -18.29 -3.69 10.22
N GLY A 307 -19.05 -3.18 11.21
CA GLY A 307 -18.51 -2.62 12.44
C GLY A 307 -17.70 -3.64 13.25
N LYS A 308 -18.26 -4.82 13.47
CA LYS A 308 -17.56 -5.92 14.18
C LYS A 308 -16.25 -6.34 13.48
N ALA A 309 -16.26 -6.40 12.14
CA ALA A 309 -15.08 -6.73 11.36
C ALA A 309 -13.98 -5.67 11.52
N LEU A 310 -14.34 -4.39 11.55
CA LEU A 310 -13.39 -3.28 11.77
C LEU A 310 -12.82 -3.27 13.20
N GLU A 311 -13.63 -3.55 14.23
CA GLU A 311 -13.18 -3.63 15.62
C GLU A 311 -12.18 -4.77 15.85
N ALA A 312 -12.37 -5.91 15.15
CA ALA A 312 -11.50 -7.07 15.25
C ALA A 312 -10.17 -6.91 14.47
N LEU A 313 -10.07 -5.90 13.59
CA LEU A 313 -8.91 -5.73 12.73
C LEU A 313 -7.73 -5.12 13.48
N ALA A 314 -6.62 -5.85 13.55
CA ALA A 314 -5.35 -5.33 14.07
C ALA A 314 -4.67 -4.40 13.05
N SER A 315 -3.81 -3.49 13.56
CA SER A 315 -2.98 -2.64 12.70
C SER A 315 -2.12 -3.48 11.75
N PRO A 316 -2.06 -3.15 10.46
CA PRO A 316 -1.06 -3.74 9.58
C PRO A 316 0.35 -3.44 10.08
N LYS A 317 1.30 -4.36 9.85
CA LYS A 317 2.70 -4.18 10.27
C LYS A 317 3.25 -2.85 9.80
N MET A 318 3.99 -2.17 10.68
CA MET A 318 4.63 -0.87 10.44
C MET A 318 3.66 0.25 9.99
N ARG A 319 2.36 0.16 10.32
CA ARG A 319 1.35 1.19 10.00
C ARG A 319 0.52 1.49 11.25
N MET A 320 1.04 2.39 12.07
CA MET A 320 0.50 2.69 13.41
C MET A 320 0.31 1.40 14.25
N GLU A 321 1.23 0.44 14.06
CA GLU A 321 1.24 -0.83 14.77
C GLU A 321 1.56 -0.58 16.26
N LYS A 322 0.64 -0.99 17.15
CA LYS A 322 0.84 -0.88 18.60
C LYS A 322 1.69 -2.03 19.11
N ILE A 323 2.78 -1.70 19.78
CA ILE A 323 3.72 -2.67 20.34
C ILE A 323 4.01 -2.26 21.79
N MET A 324 3.77 -3.17 22.74
CA MET A 324 4.18 -2.97 24.13
C MET A 324 5.60 -3.46 24.34
N ILE A 325 6.44 -2.60 24.90
CA ILE A 325 7.81 -2.93 25.32
C ILE A 325 7.92 -2.56 26.79
N GLY A 326 7.85 -3.57 27.68
CA GLY A 326 7.60 -3.33 29.08
C GLY A 326 6.29 -2.58 29.30
N GLU A 327 6.33 -1.46 30.00
CA GLU A 327 5.17 -0.59 30.25
C GLU A 327 5.06 0.56 29.24
N SER A 328 5.89 0.58 28.19
CA SER A 328 5.87 1.64 27.17
C SER A 328 5.14 1.22 25.93
N LEU A 329 4.38 2.14 25.35
CA LEU A 329 3.67 1.94 24.07
C LEU A 329 4.53 2.46 22.92
N VAL A 330 4.89 1.61 21.96
CA VAL A 330 5.51 1.99 20.70
C VAL A 330 4.47 1.97 19.59
N LEU A 331 4.30 3.11 18.92
CA LEU A 331 3.55 3.26 17.69
C LEU A 331 4.53 3.12 16.52
N ASN A 332 4.59 1.92 15.95
CA ASN A 332 5.45 1.63 14.80
C ASN A 332 4.73 2.04 13.50
N ASP A 333 5.14 3.17 12.91
CA ASP A 333 4.63 3.68 11.63
C ASP A 333 5.77 3.82 10.61
N SER A 334 6.71 2.89 10.66
CA SER A 334 7.99 2.93 9.92
C SER A 334 7.91 2.47 8.47
N TYR A 335 6.72 2.13 7.95
CA TYR A 335 6.60 1.63 6.58
C TYR A 335 7.01 2.69 5.53
N ASN A 336 6.53 3.92 5.65
CA ASN A 336 6.87 5.05 4.77
C ASN A 336 6.48 6.38 5.41
N ALA A 337 6.99 7.50 4.87
CA ALA A 337 6.68 8.83 5.34
C ALA A 337 6.52 9.84 4.20
N ASN A 338 5.57 10.76 4.36
CA ASN A 338 5.42 11.99 3.60
C ASN A 338 4.86 13.07 4.55
N PRO A 339 4.82 14.36 4.16
CA PRO A 339 4.45 15.45 5.06
C PRO A 339 3.08 15.27 5.75
N ALA A 340 2.06 14.84 4.99
CA ALA A 340 0.72 14.63 5.53
C ALA A 340 0.67 13.47 6.53
N SER A 341 1.29 12.32 6.19
CA SER A 341 1.32 11.16 7.07
C SER A 341 2.18 11.39 8.31
N MET A 342 3.26 12.17 8.21
CA MET A 342 4.11 12.56 9.34
C MET A 342 3.33 13.45 10.31
N SER A 343 2.63 14.47 9.79
CA SER A 343 1.77 15.34 10.59
C SER A 343 0.68 14.55 11.33
N ALA A 344 -0.03 13.65 10.64
CA ALA A 344 -1.07 12.81 11.23
C ALA A 344 -0.53 11.87 12.32
N ALA A 345 0.67 11.33 12.13
CA ALA A 345 1.30 10.46 13.13
C ALA A 345 1.70 11.23 14.40
N ILE A 346 2.22 12.46 14.26
CA ILE A 346 2.52 13.35 15.40
C ILE A 346 1.23 13.71 16.14
N ASP A 347 0.15 14.04 15.41
CA ASP A 347 -1.16 14.31 16.02
C ASP A 347 -1.66 13.10 16.82
N THR A 348 -1.52 11.90 16.27
CA THR A 348 -1.89 10.66 16.95
C THR A 348 -1.08 10.43 18.23
N LEU A 349 0.25 10.63 18.18
CA LEU A 349 1.10 10.50 19.36
C LEU A 349 0.69 11.51 20.47
N ALA A 350 0.33 12.73 20.07
CA ALA A 350 -0.12 13.77 21.02
C ALA A 350 -1.43 13.41 21.75
N GLU A 351 -2.26 12.56 21.15
CA GLU A 351 -3.53 12.10 21.74
C GLU A 351 -3.38 10.87 22.64
N VAL A 352 -2.19 10.25 22.70
CA VAL A 352 -1.94 9.11 23.60
C VAL A 352 -1.81 9.58 25.04
N PHE A 353 -2.52 8.92 25.96
CA PHE A 353 -2.32 9.12 27.39
C PHE A 353 -1.04 8.42 27.83
N ALA A 354 0.00 9.20 28.13
CA ALA A 354 1.31 8.69 28.51
C ALA A 354 2.02 9.67 29.44
N SER A 355 3.00 9.18 30.20
CA SER A 355 3.86 10.00 31.06
C SER A 355 4.72 10.96 30.25
N ARG A 356 5.24 10.47 29.10
CA ARG A 356 5.98 11.27 28.12
C ARG A 356 5.68 10.75 26.70
N ARG A 357 5.77 11.65 25.74
CA ARG A 357 5.61 11.38 24.31
C ARG A 357 6.93 11.61 23.60
N ILE A 358 7.45 10.59 22.97
CA ILE A 358 8.75 10.59 22.27
C ILE A 358 8.50 10.36 20.79
N ALA A 359 8.92 11.31 19.93
CA ALA A 359 8.85 11.15 18.49
C ALA A 359 10.23 10.82 17.93
N VAL A 360 10.37 9.69 17.23
CA VAL A 360 11.57 9.27 16.51
C VAL A 360 11.27 9.34 15.01
N LEU A 361 11.74 10.39 14.37
CA LEU A 361 11.31 10.78 13.02
C LEU A 361 12.50 10.79 12.06
N GLY A 362 12.38 9.98 11.00
CA GLY A 362 13.36 9.90 9.92
C GLY A 362 13.01 10.79 8.73
N ASP A 363 13.90 10.83 7.75
CA ASP A 363 13.72 11.61 6.54
C ASP A 363 12.50 11.18 5.72
N MET A 364 11.91 12.15 5.01
CA MET A 364 10.89 11.96 3.99
C MET A 364 11.54 12.10 2.62
N LEU A 365 11.62 11.01 1.87
CA LEU A 365 12.26 10.95 0.55
C LEU A 365 11.28 11.34 -0.58
N GLU A 366 11.81 11.56 -1.78
CA GLU A 366 11.04 11.86 -3.01
C GLU A 366 10.23 13.17 -2.95
N LEU A 367 10.61 14.13 -2.10
CA LEU A 367 9.91 15.41 -1.96
C LEU A 367 10.42 16.49 -2.91
N GLY A 368 11.58 16.28 -3.56
CA GLY A 368 12.15 17.26 -4.47
C GLY A 368 12.37 18.64 -3.81
N PRO A 369 11.98 19.75 -4.46
CA PRO A 369 12.26 21.10 -3.97
C PRO A 369 11.66 21.45 -2.61
N ILE A 370 10.57 20.79 -2.20
CA ILE A 370 9.90 21.08 -0.92
C ILE A 370 10.54 20.35 0.28
N SER A 371 11.58 19.52 0.04
CA SER A 371 12.15 18.63 1.06
C SER A 371 12.55 19.40 2.33
N ARG A 372 13.31 20.47 2.19
CA ARG A 372 13.80 21.27 3.32
C ARG A 372 12.65 21.80 4.21
N ASP A 373 11.70 22.47 3.59
CA ASP A 373 10.61 23.11 4.33
C ASP A 373 9.70 22.10 4.99
N ALA A 374 9.40 20.99 4.29
CA ALA A 374 8.62 19.89 4.82
C ALA A 374 9.26 19.24 6.06
N HIS A 375 10.58 19.07 6.08
CA HIS A 375 11.29 18.52 7.24
C HIS A 375 11.31 19.51 8.42
N PHE A 376 11.51 20.80 8.16
CA PHE A 376 11.47 21.82 9.22
C PHE A 376 10.06 21.95 9.81
N ASP A 377 9.01 21.81 8.97
CA ASP A 377 7.61 21.78 9.44
C ASP A 377 7.33 20.62 10.39
N VAL A 378 7.95 19.46 10.18
CA VAL A 378 7.85 18.33 11.10
C VAL A 378 8.38 18.69 12.50
N GLY A 379 9.54 19.35 12.57
CA GLY A 379 10.09 19.81 13.85
C GLY A 379 9.18 20.84 14.55
N ARG A 380 8.68 21.84 13.78
CA ARG A 380 7.70 22.83 14.28
C ARG A 380 6.42 22.15 14.77
N LYS A 381 5.91 21.21 14.01
CA LYS A 381 4.69 20.45 14.35
C LYS A 381 4.84 19.66 15.64
N ALA A 382 5.99 18.98 15.84
CA ALA A 382 6.25 18.23 17.07
C ALA A 382 6.22 19.13 18.31
N ALA A 383 6.85 20.31 18.22
CA ALA A 383 6.81 21.32 19.29
C ALA A 383 5.38 21.81 19.55
N ALA A 384 4.66 22.22 18.50
CA ALA A 384 3.30 22.75 18.61
C ALA A 384 2.30 21.74 19.19
N ARG A 385 2.54 20.43 19.03
CA ARG A 385 1.70 19.37 19.58
C ARG A 385 2.10 18.90 20.98
N GLY A 386 3.08 19.55 21.60
CA GLY A 386 3.50 19.26 22.97
C GLY A 386 4.17 17.89 23.10
N ILE A 387 4.94 17.49 22.12
CA ILE A 387 5.80 16.31 22.22
C ILE A 387 6.92 16.60 23.24
N ASP A 388 7.26 15.65 24.12
CA ASP A 388 8.22 15.87 25.18
C ASP A 388 9.68 15.72 24.73
N VAL A 389 9.90 14.80 23.77
CA VAL A 389 11.24 14.49 23.21
C VAL A 389 11.14 14.22 21.73
N LEU A 390 12.07 14.79 20.96
CA LEU A 390 12.23 14.51 19.53
C LEU A 390 13.62 13.94 19.25
N ILE A 391 13.67 12.80 18.59
CA ILE A 391 14.87 12.19 18.01
C ILE A 391 14.70 12.22 16.50
N ALA A 392 15.41 13.09 15.81
CA ALA A 392 15.41 13.17 14.36
C ALA A 392 16.55 12.30 13.79
N VAL A 393 16.30 11.61 12.66
CA VAL A 393 17.22 10.62 12.09
C VAL A 393 17.44 10.90 10.60
N GLY A 394 18.69 10.96 10.15
CA GLY A 394 19.05 11.06 8.74
C GLY A 394 19.70 12.37 8.35
N GLU A 395 19.63 12.69 7.05
CA GLU A 395 20.26 13.87 6.46
C GLU A 395 19.66 15.18 6.98
N TRP A 396 18.32 15.20 7.13
CA TRP A 396 17.58 16.38 7.60
C TRP A 396 17.47 16.46 9.13
N ALA A 397 18.01 15.50 9.86
CA ALA A 397 17.88 15.39 11.31
C ALA A 397 18.25 16.68 12.06
N LYS A 398 19.37 17.32 11.67
CA LYS A 398 19.80 18.57 12.30
C LYS A 398 18.79 19.69 12.10
N GLY A 399 18.23 19.83 10.89
CA GLY A 399 17.21 20.82 10.55
C GLY A 399 15.89 20.60 11.30
N ILE A 400 15.45 19.35 11.39
CA ILE A 400 14.24 18.96 12.14
C ILE A 400 14.41 19.29 13.62
N ALA A 401 15.54 18.88 14.24
CA ALA A 401 15.81 19.11 15.66
C ALA A 401 15.95 20.60 16.00
N GLU A 402 16.60 21.37 15.13
CA GLU A 402 16.75 22.82 15.32
C GLU A 402 15.38 23.54 15.19
N ALA A 403 14.59 23.20 14.18
CA ALA A 403 13.24 23.77 14.02
C ALA A 403 12.35 23.48 15.23
N ALA A 404 12.44 22.27 15.79
CA ALA A 404 11.73 21.89 17.01
C ALA A 404 12.21 22.71 18.23
N ARG A 405 13.53 22.88 18.39
CA ARG A 405 14.12 23.62 19.51
C ARG A 405 13.73 25.10 19.50
N VAL A 406 13.82 25.74 18.34
CA VAL A 406 13.41 27.13 18.16
C VAL A 406 11.91 27.31 18.40
N SER A 407 11.13 26.26 18.14
CA SER A 407 9.66 26.27 18.37
C SER A 407 9.26 25.84 19.79
N GLY A 408 10.21 25.71 20.71
CA GLY A 408 9.90 25.47 22.13
C GLY A 408 9.98 24.01 22.59
N LEU A 409 10.60 23.11 21.79
CA LEU A 409 10.89 21.73 22.20
C LEU A 409 12.39 21.54 22.49
N PRO A 410 12.86 21.83 23.74
CA PRO A 410 14.29 21.87 24.04
C PRO A 410 14.95 20.49 24.00
N ARG A 411 14.20 19.41 24.27
CA ARG A 411 14.70 18.04 24.20
C ARG A 411 14.59 17.48 22.78
N SER A 412 15.39 18.08 21.87
CA SER A 412 15.46 17.69 20.46
C SER A 412 16.89 17.27 20.11
N GLN A 413 17.06 16.07 19.60
CA GLN A 413 18.37 15.50 19.26
C GLN A 413 18.38 15.03 17.79
N ALA A 414 19.50 15.21 17.11
CA ALA A 414 19.77 14.71 15.76
C ALA A 414 20.68 13.51 15.83
N CYS A 415 20.32 12.45 15.15
CA CYS A 415 21.10 11.22 14.95
C CYS A 415 21.35 11.00 13.46
N ALA A 416 22.56 10.57 13.09
CA ALA A 416 22.90 10.31 11.70
C ALA A 416 22.29 8.99 11.19
N THR A 417 22.10 8.01 12.08
CA THR A 417 21.67 6.65 11.73
C THR A 417 20.59 6.13 12.67
N THR A 418 19.83 5.13 12.18
CA THR A 418 18.82 4.40 12.99
C THR A 418 19.47 3.69 14.18
N ARG A 419 20.71 3.21 14.03
CA ARG A 419 21.48 2.57 15.12
C ARG A 419 21.78 3.56 16.25
N GLU A 420 22.23 4.76 15.92
CA GLU A 420 22.47 5.82 16.89
C GLU A 420 21.19 6.21 17.61
N ALA A 421 20.09 6.43 16.86
CA ALA A 421 18.80 6.76 17.42
C ALA A 421 18.27 5.66 18.36
N ALA A 422 18.48 4.39 18.03
CA ALA A 422 18.10 3.26 18.88
C ALA A 422 18.86 3.26 20.22
N LEU A 423 20.15 3.58 20.21
CA LEU A 423 20.96 3.67 21.45
C LEU A 423 20.47 4.83 22.33
N VAL A 424 20.32 6.02 21.73
CA VAL A 424 19.81 7.20 22.43
C VAL A 424 18.43 6.93 23.04
N LEU A 425 17.54 6.31 22.29
CA LEU A 425 16.18 5.99 22.76
C LEU A 425 16.22 4.96 23.92
N LYS A 426 17.07 3.93 23.83
CA LYS A 426 17.24 2.93 24.90
C LYS A 426 17.69 3.55 26.22
N GLU A 427 18.65 4.47 26.18
CA GLU A 427 19.18 5.13 27.38
C GLU A 427 18.16 6.04 28.05
N MET A 428 17.25 6.66 27.29
CA MET A 428 16.29 7.62 27.83
C MET A 428 14.91 7.07 28.10
N MET A 429 14.53 5.93 27.51
CA MET A 429 13.21 5.33 27.63
C MET A 429 12.87 4.99 29.09
N LYS A 430 11.62 5.26 29.49
CA LYS A 430 11.13 5.01 30.85
C LYS A 430 9.77 4.33 30.78
N PRO A 431 9.39 3.56 31.82
CA PRO A 431 8.04 3.03 31.94
C PRO A 431 6.96 4.11 31.77
N GLY A 432 5.92 3.80 31.01
CA GLY A 432 4.81 4.72 30.71
C GLY A 432 5.07 5.71 29.58
N ASP A 433 6.18 5.60 28.84
CA ASP A 433 6.42 6.39 27.63
C ASP A 433 5.52 5.92 26.48
N ALA A 434 5.07 6.88 25.64
CA ALA A 434 4.55 6.61 24.30
C ALA A 434 5.56 7.05 23.25
N ILE A 435 5.89 6.16 22.34
CA ILE A 435 6.99 6.35 21.36
C ILE A 435 6.42 6.18 19.95
N LEU A 436 6.60 7.18 19.08
CA LEU A 436 6.31 7.06 17.66
C LEU A 436 7.61 6.83 16.90
N VAL A 437 7.65 5.84 16.02
CA VAL A 437 8.77 5.61 15.09
C VAL A 437 8.26 5.69 13.66
N LYS A 438 8.75 6.68 12.89
CA LYS A 438 8.31 6.91 11.51
C LYS A 438 9.41 7.50 10.62
N GLY A 439 9.47 7.06 9.36
CA GLY A 439 10.34 7.60 8.31
C GLY A 439 10.09 6.91 6.97
N SER A 440 10.74 7.37 5.92
CA SER A 440 10.62 6.76 4.60
C SER A 440 11.15 5.33 4.58
N ARG A 441 10.65 4.49 3.67
CA ARG A 441 10.97 3.06 3.60
C ARG A 441 12.47 2.78 3.57
N ALA A 442 13.21 3.54 2.78
CA ALA A 442 14.67 3.37 2.64
C ALA A 442 15.47 3.73 3.90
N MET A 443 14.85 4.44 4.87
CA MET A 443 15.47 4.76 6.17
C MET A 443 15.55 3.56 7.11
N ASN A 444 14.78 2.51 6.85
CA ASN A 444 14.78 1.28 7.66
C ASN A 444 14.50 1.54 9.15
N MET A 445 13.53 2.42 9.43
CA MET A 445 13.24 2.90 10.79
C MET A 445 12.74 1.78 11.72
N GLU A 446 12.19 0.69 11.19
CA GLU A 446 11.81 -0.49 11.99
C GLU A 446 12.97 -1.12 12.76
N ALA A 447 14.21 -0.95 12.29
CA ALA A 447 15.40 -1.43 13.01
C ALA A 447 15.51 -0.84 14.42
N ILE A 448 14.96 0.37 14.66
CA ILE A 448 14.89 0.96 15.99
C ILE A 448 13.92 0.16 16.87
N VAL A 449 12.76 -0.20 16.33
CA VAL A 449 11.74 -0.98 17.06
C VAL A 449 12.26 -2.37 17.37
N ASP A 450 12.93 -3.03 16.42
CA ASP A 450 13.50 -4.36 16.60
C ASP A 450 14.60 -4.33 17.67
N ALA A 451 15.47 -3.33 17.66
CA ALA A 451 16.50 -3.15 18.67
C ALA A 451 15.93 -2.93 20.09
N LEU A 452 14.75 -2.31 20.23
CA LEU A 452 14.08 -2.18 21.53
C LEU A 452 13.50 -3.51 22.02
N ARG A 453 13.00 -4.37 21.10
CA ARG A 453 12.42 -5.69 21.44
C ARG A 453 13.45 -6.70 21.94
N GLU A 454 14.67 -6.67 21.38
CA GLU A 454 15.75 -7.60 21.75
C GLU A 454 16.17 -7.48 23.22
N ASN A 455 16.00 -6.32 23.83
CA ASN A 455 16.38 -6.07 25.24
C ASN A 455 15.20 -6.21 26.23
N GLY A 456 13.99 -6.44 25.76
CA GLY A 456 12.80 -6.67 26.60
C GLY A 456 12.52 -8.14 26.90
N ARG A 457 13.47 -9.04 26.51
CA ARG A 457 13.44 -10.47 26.83
C ARG A 457 14.30 -10.83 28.03
#